data_e8c70b5648a2395f7d95002d4adb6dc7
#
_entry.id   e8c70b5648a2395f7d95002d4adb6dc7
#
_cell.length_a   1.000
_cell.length_b   1.000
_cell.length_c   1.000
_cell.angle_alpha   90.00
_cell.angle_beta   90.00
_cell.angle_gamma   90.00
#
_symmetry.space_group_name_H-M   'P 1'
#
loop_
_entity.id
_entity.type
_entity.pdbx_description
1 polymer ?
#
loop_
_entity_poly.entity_id
_entity_poly.type
_entity_poly.pdbx_seq_one_letter_code
_entity_poly.pdbx_strand_id
1 'polypeptide(L)'
;MIGKSGLLEIIAGKNRGLLATPDDKQAILSAIAQLEDYNPTPRPVEAAELLNGDWLLLYTTSRALLNLDGFPLLKLGQIYQSIRVKESKIYNIAELYGLPYLEGIVSVAAKFEATSERRVQVKFERSILGLRRLIGYESPVEFINEIESGKKFAAVDFGLDAREQQGWLDITYLDKDLRIGRGNEGSVFVLTKE
;
A
#
# COMPACT_ATOMS: atom_id res chain seq x y z
N MET A 1 -4.83 -0.02 27.55
CA MET A 1 -5.34 0.06 26.15
C MET A 1 -4.28 0.75 25.30
N ILE A 2 -3.82 0.11 24.25
CA ILE A 2 -2.84 0.70 23.33
C ILE A 2 -3.62 1.52 22.32
N GLY A 3 -3.43 2.85 22.35
CA GLY A 3 -4.04 3.75 21.38
C GLY A 3 -3.22 3.87 20.09
N LYS A 4 -3.64 4.77 19.19
CA LYS A 4 -2.96 5.05 17.91
C LYS A 4 -1.46 5.37 18.09
N SER A 5 -1.09 6.22 19.05
CA SER A 5 0.32 6.53 19.34
C SER A 5 1.11 5.29 19.75
N GLY A 6 0.54 4.43 20.60
CA GLY A 6 1.21 3.20 21.01
C GLY A 6 1.44 2.23 19.86
N LEU A 7 0.49 2.09 18.91
CA LEU A 7 0.71 1.31 17.69
C LEU A 7 1.86 1.91 16.87
N LEU A 8 1.87 3.23 16.67
CA LEU A 8 2.92 3.89 15.90
C LEU A 8 4.32 3.72 16.53
N GLU A 9 4.40 3.75 17.85
CA GLU A 9 5.65 3.47 18.60
C GLU A 9 6.14 2.03 18.38
N ILE A 10 5.25 1.04 18.48
CA ILE A 10 5.61 -0.38 18.32
C ILE A 10 6.09 -0.68 16.90
N ILE A 11 5.51 -0.06 15.86
CA ILE A 11 5.93 -0.27 14.47
C ILE A 11 7.14 0.57 14.07
N ALA A 12 7.49 1.60 14.86
CA ALA A 12 8.64 2.44 14.58
C ALA A 12 9.94 1.59 14.54
N GLY A 13 10.78 1.85 13.54
CA GLY A 13 12.03 1.10 13.35
C GLY A 13 11.90 -0.34 12.86
N LYS A 14 10.66 -0.85 12.65
CA LYS A 14 10.47 -2.22 12.13
C LYS A 14 10.59 -2.32 10.60
N ASN A 15 10.98 -1.25 9.94
CA ASN A 15 11.20 -1.18 8.49
C ASN A 15 10.04 -1.85 7.71
N ARG A 16 8.83 -1.33 7.87
CA ARG A 16 7.58 -1.84 7.25
C ARG A 16 7.25 -3.30 7.58
N GLY A 17 7.91 -3.89 8.58
CA GLY A 17 7.73 -5.28 9.02
C GLY A 17 8.92 -6.20 8.70
N LEU A 18 9.90 -5.76 7.90
CA LEU A 18 11.11 -6.52 7.56
C LEU A 18 11.94 -6.88 8.78
N LEU A 19 12.02 -5.98 9.78
CA LEU A 19 12.80 -6.15 11.00
C LEU A 19 11.96 -6.61 12.20
N ALA A 20 10.67 -6.91 11.98
CA ALA A 20 9.78 -7.35 13.05
C ALA A 20 10.06 -8.82 13.42
N THR A 21 10.41 -9.06 14.67
CA THR A 21 10.51 -10.40 15.26
C THR A 21 9.13 -11.06 15.38
N PRO A 22 9.03 -12.37 15.64
CA PRO A 22 7.75 -13.01 15.93
C PRO A 22 6.98 -12.34 17.08
N ASP A 23 7.66 -11.96 18.15
CA ASP A 23 7.06 -11.29 19.31
C ASP A 23 6.57 -9.88 18.94
N ASP A 24 7.36 -9.12 18.16
CA ASP A 24 6.93 -7.84 17.62
C ASP A 24 5.64 -7.98 16.80
N LYS A 25 5.58 -8.96 15.91
CA LYS A 25 4.40 -9.23 15.06
C LYS A 25 3.16 -9.50 15.92
N GLN A 26 3.29 -10.31 16.97
CA GLN A 26 2.19 -10.60 17.88
C GLN A 26 1.74 -9.33 18.63
N ALA A 27 2.67 -8.55 19.16
CA ALA A 27 2.37 -7.29 19.84
C ALA A 27 1.67 -6.28 18.91
N ILE A 28 2.18 -6.13 17.68
CA ILE A 28 1.59 -5.24 16.67
C ILE A 28 0.17 -5.69 16.30
N LEU A 29 -0.05 -6.99 16.04
CA LEU A 29 -1.37 -7.51 15.69
C LEU A 29 -2.36 -7.33 16.84
N SER A 30 -1.92 -7.47 18.10
CA SER A 30 -2.75 -7.23 19.27
C SER A 30 -3.12 -5.74 19.40
N ALA A 31 -2.19 -4.84 19.15
CA ALA A 31 -2.46 -3.40 19.15
C ALA A 31 -3.41 -2.98 18.03
N ILE A 32 -3.25 -3.56 16.83
CA ILE A 32 -4.15 -3.37 15.69
C ILE A 32 -5.57 -3.80 16.06
N ALA A 33 -5.76 -5.01 16.61
CA ALA A 33 -7.07 -5.50 17.00
C ALA A 33 -7.77 -4.57 18.00
N GLN A 34 -7.02 -4.04 19.00
CA GLN A 34 -7.57 -3.07 19.94
C GLN A 34 -8.02 -1.76 19.26
N LEU A 35 -7.30 -1.28 18.25
CA LEU A 35 -7.71 -0.09 17.49
C LEU A 35 -8.94 -0.37 16.62
N GLU A 36 -9.00 -1.52 16.00
CA GLU A 36 -10.12 -1.93 15.15
C GLU A 36 -11.45 -1.97 15.93
N ASP A 37 -11.41 -2.38 17.22
CA ASP A 37 -12.58 -2.36 18.11
C ASP A 37 -13.13 -0.93 18.37
N TYR A 38 -12.28 0.08 18.21
CA TYR A 38 -12.62 1.50 18.41
C TYR A 38 -12.57 2.29 17.10
N ASN A 39 -12.78 1.64 15.95
CA ASN A 39 -12.78 2.32 14.67
C ASN A 39 -13.80 3.48 14.64
N PRO A 40 -13.36 4.74 14.45
CA PRO A 40 -14.27 5.90 14.45
C PRO A 40 -15.13 5.97 13.19
N THR A 41 -14.79 5.20 12.16
CA THR A 41 -15.50 5.19 10.87
C THR A 41 -16.11 3.81 10.61
N PRO A 42 -17.34 3.53 11.06
CA PRO A 42 -17.97 2.20 10.94
C PRO A 42 -18.15 1.72 9.50
N ARG A 43 -18.33 2.68 8.56
CA ARG A 43 -18.53 2.44 7.12
C ARG A 43 -17.44 3.12 6.31
N PRO A 44 -16.18 2.63 6.40
CA PRO A 44 -15.05 3.31 5.81
C PRO A 44 -15.14 3.43 4.29
N VAL A 45 -15.76 2.49 3.59
CA VAL A 45 -15.92 2.53 2.13
C VAL A 45 -16.83 3.68 1.68
N GLU A 46 -17.78 4.09 2.53
CA GLU A 46 -18.66 5.24 2.26
C GLU A 46 -18.01 6.58 2.60
N ALA A 47 -16.92 6.57 3.38
CA ALA A 47 -16.20 7.77 3.80
C ALA A 47 -15.18 8.24 2.74
N ALA A 48 -15.67 8.60 1.55
CA ALA A 48 -14.85 8.93 0.39
C ALA A 48 -13.79 10.01 0.69
N GLU A 49 -14.14 11.07 1.45
CA GLU A 49 -13.21 12.15 1.80
C GLU A 49 -12.05 11.69 2.68
N LEU A 50 -12.29 10.73 3.56
CA LEU A 50 -11.24 10.15 4.40
C LEU A 50 -10.36 9.19 3.60
N LEU A 51 -10.97 8.36 2.73
CA LEU A 51 -10.24 7.37 1.93
C LEU A 51 -9.41 8.00 0.82
N ASN A 52 -9.93 9.01 0.14
CA ASN A 52 -9.27 9.64 -0.99
C ASN A 52 -7.96 10.30 -0.58
N GLY A 53 -6.92 10.12 -1.37
CA GLY A 53 -5.62 10.75 -1.15
C GLY A 53 -4.45 9.77 -1.20
N ASP A 54 -3.32 10.24 -0.75
CA ASP A 54 -2.05 9.55 -0.80
C ASP A 54 -1.71 9.00 0.60
N TRP A 55 -1.27 7.75 0.64
CA TRP A 55 -1.03 6.99 1.85
C TRP A 55 0.35 6.37 1.83
N LEU A 56 1.11 6.51 2.91
CA LEU A 56 2.41 5.90 3.11
C LEU A 56 2.27 4.64 3.97
N LEU A 57 2.84 3.52 3.51
CA LEU A 57 2.83 2.27 4.26
C LEU A 57 3.85 2.31 5.41
N LEU A 58 3.34 2.16 6.62
CA LEU A 58 4.14 2.10 7.84
C LEU A 58 4.48 0.66 8.24
N TYR A 59 3.54 -0.28 8.05
CA TYR A 59 3.71 -1.68 8.43
C TYR A 59 2.85 -2.60 7.60
N THR A 60 3.38 -3.78 7.29
CA THR A 60 2.62 -4.86 6.65
C THR A 60 3.13 -6.24 7.06
N THR A 61 2.24 -7.22 6.98
CA THR A 61 2.58 -8.66 7.04
C THR A 61 2.58 -9.31 5.66
N SER A 62 2.31 -8.55 4.59
CA SER A 62 2.25 -9.07 3.23
C SER A 62 3.61 -9.57 2.74
N ARG A 63 3.72 -10.87 2.52
CA ARG A 63 4.94 -11.47 1.96
C ARG A 63 5.24 -10.96 0.56
N ALA A 64 4.22 -10.72 -0.25
CA ALA A 64 4.40 -10.21 -1.60
C ALA A 64 5.12 -8.86 -1.63
N LEU A 65 4.79 -7.95 -0.71
CA LEU A 65 5.48 -6.66 -0.58
C LEU A 65 6.85 -6.80 0.06
N LEU A 66 6.98 -7.56 1.15
CA LEU A 66 8.25 -7.70 1.87
C LEU A 66 9.30 -8.45 1.05
N ASN A 67 8.90 -9.37 0.18
CA ASN A 67 9.81 -10.09 -0.72
C ASN A 67 10.46 -9.19 -1.78
N LEU A 68 9.97 -7.97 -2.01
CA LEU A 68 10.64 -7.00 -2.86
C LEU A 68 12.03 -6.61 -2.32
N ASP A 69 12.27 -6.75 -1.02
CA ASP A 69 13.60 -6.58 -0.40
C ASP A 69 14.60 -7.70 -0.74
N GLY A 70 14.11 -8.81 -1.28
CA GLY A 70 14.91 -9.97 -1.66
C GLY A 70 15.67 -9.84 -2.98
N PHE A 71 15.47 -8.77 -3.74
CA PHE A 71 16.23 -8.55 -4.97
C PHE A 71 17.70 -8.26 -4.65
N PRO A 72 18.65 -8.94 -5.36
CA PRO A 72 20.07 -8.67 -5.17
C PRO A 72 20.40 -7.19 -5.43
N LEU A 73 21.18 -6.60 -4.53
CA LEU A 73 21.65 -5.20 -4.61
C LEU A 73 20.55 -4.13 -4.51
N LEU A 74 19.29 -4.52 -4.29
CA LEU A 74 18.17 -3.59 -4.07
C LEU A 74 17.62 -3.76 -2.67
N LYS A 75 17.14 -2.66 -2.10
CA LYS A 75 16.46 -2.60 -0.81
C LYS A 75 15.11 -1.94 -0.95
N LEU A 76 14.13 -2.49 -0.27
CA LEU A 76 12.80 -1.93 -0.25
C LEU A 76 12.81 -0.54 0.40
N GLY A 77 12.42 0.45 -0.38
CA GLY A 77 12.23 1.84 0.03
C GLY A 77 10.83 2.12 0.52
N GLN A 78 10.34 3.32 0.29
CA GLN A 78 8.97 3.68 0.65
C GLN A 78 7.96 2.96 -0.23
N ILE A 79 6.78 2.70 0.34
CA ILE A 79 5.65 2.14 -0.38
C ILE A 79 4.47 3.09 -0.21
N TYR A 80 3.99 3.58 -1.33
CA TYR A 80 2.86 4.48 -1.40
C TYR A 80 1.63 3.78 -1.96
N GLN A 81 0.46 4.16 -1.46
CA GLN A 81 -0.81 3.79 -2.06
C GLN A 81 -1.64 5.05 -2.26
N SER A 82 -1.94 5.36 -3.50
CA SER A 82 -2.79 6.48 -3.87
C SER A 82 -4.19 6.00 -4.20
N ILE A 83 -5.20 6.55 -3.55
CA ILE A 83 -6.61 6.21 -3.77
C ILE A 83 -7.31 7.39 -4.41
N ARG A 84 -7.92 7.14 -5.56
CA ARG A 84 -8.75 8.08 -6.32
C ARG A 84 -10.18 7.56 -6.32
N VAL A 85 -10.94 7.95 -5.30
CA VAL A 85 -12.28 7.38 -5.04
C VAL A 85 -13.24 7.67 -6.20
N LYS A 86 -13.22 8.88 -6.75
CA LYS A 86 -14.10 9.28 -7.87
C LYS A 86 -13.88 8.42 -9.12
N GLU A 87 -12.65 8.05 -9.37
CA GLU A 87 -12.22 7.24 -10.52
C GLU A 87 -12.24 5.75 -10.22
N SER A 88 -12.52 5.37 -8.95
CA SER A 88 -12.44 3.98 -8.45
C SER A 88 -11.08 3.33 -8.72
N LYS A 89 -9.98 4.11 -8.58
CA LYS A 89 -8.62 3.68 -8.89
C LYS A 89 -7.73 3.66 -7.65
N ILE A 90 -6.80 2.71 -7.66
CA ILE A 90 -5.73 2.58 -6.67
C ILE A 90 -4.40 2.43 -7.42
N TYR A 91 -3.39 3.18 -6.97
CA TYR A 91 -2.02 3.07 -7.44
C TYR A 91 -1.12 2.67 -6.27
N ASN A 92 -0.48 1.52 -6.38
CA ASN A 92 0.54 1.08 -5.42
C ASN A 92 1.90 1.34 -6.05
N ILE A 93 2.80 2.00 -5.34
CA ILE A 93 4.14 2.35 -5.80
C ILE A 93 5.13 1.95 -4.71
N ALA A 94 6.06 1.06 -5.04
CA ALA A 94 7.17 0.70 -4.18
C ALA A 94 8.49 1.22 -4.78
N GLU A 95 9.21 1.99 -3.99
CA GLU A 95 10.56 2.44 -4.34
C GLU A 95 11.57 1.37 -3.94
N LEU A 96 12.56 1.15 -4.81
CA LEU A 96 13.66 0.24 -4.55
C LEU A 96 14.97 1.04 -4.60
N TYR A 97 15.70 1.05 -3.49
CA TYR A 97 17.01 1.68 -3.38
C TYR A 97 18.13 0.68 -3.62
N GLY A 98 19.19 1.10 -4.28
CA GLY A 98 20.30 0.24 -4.61
C GLY A 98 21.60 0.99 -4.82
N LEU A 99 22.49 0.40 -5.61
CA LEU A 99 23.68 1.11 -6.08
C LEU A 99 23.25 2.30 -6.94
N PRO A 100 24.08 3.36 -7.01
CA PRO A 100 23.81 4.51 -7.86
C PRO A 100 23.42 4.09 -9.28
N TYR A 101 22.32 4.68 -9.79
CA TYR A 101 21.71 4.38 -11.10
C TYR A 101 20.94 3.04 -11.21
N LEU A 102 20.89 2.23 -10.16
CA LEU A 102 20.12 0.99 -10.12
C LEU A 102 18.85 1.10 -9.25
N GLU A 103 18.52 2.31 -8.79
CA GLU A 103 17.25 2.51 -8.09
C GLU A 103 16.07 2.16 -9.01
N GLY A 104 15.08 1.48 -8.44
CA GLY A 104 13.93 0.98 -9.19
C GLY A 104 12.60 1.45 -8.65
N ILE A 105 11.59 1.29 -9.48
CA ILE A 105 10.18 1.48 -9.12
C ILE A 105 9.41 0.24 -9.53
N VAL A 106 8.58 -0.25 -8.61
CA VAL A 106 7.53 -1.23 -8.89
C VAL A 106 6.19 -0.56 -8.65
N SER A 107 5.36 -0.52 -9.67
CA SER A 107 4.02 0.06 -9.55
C SER A 107 2.96 -0.88 -10.07
N VAL A 108 1.81 -0.88 -9.41
CA VAL A 108 0.62 -1.60 -9.85
C VAL A 108 -0.58 -0.67 -9.77
N ALA A 109 -1.22 -0.45 -10.91
CA ALA A 109 -2.49 0.24 -11.00
C ALA A 109 -3.65 -0.77 -10.96
N ALA A 110 -4.70 -0.44 -10.23
CA ALA A 110 -5.86 -1.28 -10.05
C ALA A 110 -7.15 -0.45 -10.03
N LYS A 111 -8.27 -1.10 -10.35
CA LYS A 111 -9.61 -0.61 -10.01
C LYS A 111 -10.11 -1.28 -8.75
N PHE A 112 -10.97 -0.59 -8.03
CA PHE A 112 -11.68 -1.18 -6.92
C PHE A 112 -13.19 -0.99 -7.02
N GLU A 113 -13.91 -1.93 -6.43
CA GLU A 113 -15.37 -1.92 -6.35
C GLU A 113 -15.79 -2.25 -4.92
N ALA A 114 -16.69 -1.45 -4.36
CA ALA A 114 -17.25 -1.70 -3.05
C ALA A 114 -18.16 -2.94 -3.08
N THR A 115 -17.87 -3.92 -2.22
CA THR A 115 -18.71 -5.11 -2.07
C THR A 115 -19.44 -5.15 -0.73
N SER A 116 -19.01 -4.33 0.22
CA SER A 116 -19.72 -4.08 1.49
C SER A 116 -19.30 -2.72 2.06
N GLU A 117 -19.84 -2.37 3.22
CA GLU A 117 -19.49 -1.14 3.96
C GLU A 117 -18.00 -1.04 4.34
N ARG A 118 -17.28 -2.19 4.36
CA ARG A 118 -15.87 -2.29 4.76
C ARG A 118 -14.99 -2.93 3.71
N ARG A 119 -15.55 -3.69 2.77
CA ARG A 119 -14.79 -4.49 1.79
C ARG A 119 -14.83 -3.87 0.41
N VAL A 120 -13.66 -3.84 -0.20
CA VAL A 120 -13.49 -3.55 -1.61
C VAL A 120 -12.87 -4.77 -2.32
N GLN A 121 -13.40 -5.07 -3.51
CA GLN A 121 -12.77 -5.96 -4.48
C GLN A 121 -11.77 -5.15 -5.29
N VAL A 122 -10.57 -5.66 -5.47
CA VAL A 122 -9.49 -5.00 -6.21
C VAL A 122 -9.18 -5.82 -7.45
N LYS A 123 -9.15 -5.16 -8.61
CA LYS A 123 -8.81 -5.75 -9.91
C LYS A 123 -7.57 -5.05 -10.45
N PHE A 124 -6.46 -5.76 -10.53
CA PHE A 124 -5.22 -5.22 -11.04
C PHE A 124 -5.28 -5.07 -12.57
N GLU A 125 -4.83 -3.93 -13.10
CA GLU A 125 -4.95 -3.58 -14.51
C GLU A 125 -3.62 -3.40 -15.22
N ARG A 126 -2.60 -2.86 -14.53
CA ARG A 126 -1.32 -2.53 -15.14
C ARG A 126 -0.20 -2.69 -14.12
N SER A 127 0.92 -3.24 -14.55
CA SER A 127 2.15 -3.31 -13.76
C SER A 127 3.30 -2.63 -14.50
N ILE A 128 4.10 -1.86 -13.76
CA ILE A 128 5.28 -1.15 -14.27
C ILE A 128 6.45 -1.49 -13.37
N LEU A 129 7.52 -2.02 -13.95
CA LEU A 129 8.76 -2.33 -13.25
C LEU A 129 9.93 -1.78 -14.06
N GLY A 130 10.71 -0.88 -13.48
CA GLY A 130 11.86 -0.34 -14.20
C GLY A 130 12.76 0.53 -13.34
N LEU A 131 13.84 0.97 -13.95
CA LEU A 131 14.81 1.85 -13.29
C LEU A 131 14.23 3.27 -13.16
N ARG A 132 14.32 3.84 -11.97
CA ARG A 132 13.83 5.17 -11.61
C ARG A 132 14.24 6.23 -12.65
N ARG A 133 15.50 6.21 -13.07
CA ARG A 133 16.06 7.16 -14.04
C ARG A 133 15.44 7.01 -15.42
N LEU A 134 15.22 5.78 -15.90
CA LEU A 134 14.68 5.54 -17.24
C LEU A 134 13.18 5.85 -17.31
N ILE A 135 12.47 5.64 -16.22
CA ILE A 135 11.05 5.97 -16.06
C ILE A 135 10.87 7.50 -15.96
N GLY A 136 11.87 8.23 -15.44
CA GLY A 136 11.78 9.66 -15.13
C GLY A 136 10.97 9.89 -13.84
N TYR A 137 11.02 8.95 -12.90
CA TYR A 137 10.26 9.05 -11.65
C TYR A 137 10.86 10.13 -10.73
N GLU A 138 10.06 11.11 -10.38
CA GLU A 138 10.41 12.18 -9.43
C GLU A 138 9.63 12.04 -8.13
N SER A 139 8.31 11.88 -8.22
CA SER A 139 7.42 11.71 -7.07
C SER A 139 6.26 10.75 -7.39
N PRO A 140 5.59 10.18 -6.37
CA PRO A 140 4.40 9.37 -6.58
C PRO A 140 3.29 10.10 -7.32
N VAL A 141 3.05 11.37 -7.01
CA VAL A 141 1.98 12.17 -7.59
C VAL A 141 2.21 12.40 -9.08
N GLU A 142 3.41 12.84 -9.46
CA GLU A 142 3.76 13.08 -10.87
C GLU A 142 3.72 11.79 -11.68
N PHE A 143 4.23 10.70 -11.11
CA PHE A 143 4.21 9.40 -11.76
C PHE A 143 2.78 8.89 -12.00
N ILE A 144 1.86 9.09 -11.05
CA ILE A 144 0.45 8.74 -11.23
C ILE A 144 -0.17 9.57 -12.34
N ASN A 145 0.07 10.88 -12.39
CA ASN A 145 -0.43 11.74 -13.45
C ASN A 145 0.06 11.28 -14.85
N GLU A 146 1.30 10.83 -14.94
CA GLU A 146 1.85 10.24 -16.16
C GLU A 146 1.16 8.92 -16.53
N ILE A 147 0.90 8.04 -15.55
CA ILE A 147 0.13 6.80 -15.77
C ILE A 147 -1.27 7.13 -16.30
N GLU A 148 -1.93 8.11 -15.68
CA GLU A 148 -3.30 8.52 -16.06
C GLU A 148 -3.36 9.16 -17.45
N SER A 149 -2.30 9.86 -17.86
CA SER A 149 -2.18 10.40 -19.22
C SER A 149 -1.98 9.33 -20.30
N GLY A 150 -1.81 8.06 -19.89
CA GLY A 150 -1.55 6.96 -20.81
C GLY A 150 -0.09 6.85 -21.28
N LYS A 151 0.84 7.57 -20.64
CA LYS A 151 2.27 7.48 -20.95
C LYS A 151 2.75 6.03 -20.88
N LYS A 152 3.52 5.61 -21.87
CA LYS A 152 4.30 4.37 -21.84
C LYS A 152 5.70 4.68 -21.33
N PHE A 153 6.18 3.83 -20.43
CA PHE A 153 7.48 4.01 -19.80
C PHE A 153 8.55 3.13 -20.46
N ALA A 154 9.79 3.59 -20.41
CA ALA A 154 10.96 2.78 -20.77
C ALA A 154 11.26 1.76 -19.65
N ALA A 155 10.37 0.79 -19.50
CA ALA A 155 10.27 -0.16 -18.40
C ALA A 155 9.60 -1.45 -18.87
N VAL A 156 9.56 -2.47 -18.03
CA VAL A 156 8.63 -3.58 -18.17
C VAL A 156 7.25 -3.07 -17.79
N ASP A 157 6.44 -2.74 -18.77
CA ASP A 157 5.16 -2.04 -18.64
C ASP A 157 4.09 -2.82 -19.41
N PHE A 158 3.21 -3.50 -18.69
CA PHE A 158 2.23 -4.40 -19.26
C PHE A 158 0.89 -4.36 -18.54
N GLY A 159 -0.16 -4.62 -19.32
CA GLY A 159 -1.50 -4.83 -18.79
C GLY A 159 -1.62 -6.20 -18.10
N LEU A 160 -2.40 -6.25 -17.03
CA LEU A 160 -2.70 -7.47 -16.29
C LEU A 160 -4.08 -7.98 -16.68
N ASP A 161 -4.26 -9.30 -16.83
CA ASP A 161 -5.59 -9.86 -17.04
C ASP A 161 -6.38 -9.81 -15.73
N ALA A 162 -7.40 -8.96 -15.71
CA ALA A 162 -8.26 -8.74 -14.56
C ALA A 162 -9.00 -10.00 -14.07
N ARG A 163 -9.04 -11.08 -14.86
CA ARG A 163 -9.68 -12.35 -14.47
C ARG A 163 -8.80 -13.18 -13.55
N GLU A 164 -7.48 -13.08 -13.70
CA GLU A 164 -6.52 -13.91 -12.97
C GLU A 164 -5.96 -13.22 -11.73
N GLN A 165 -6.03 -11.86 -11.67
CA GLN A 165 -5.41 -11.09 -10.61
C GLN A 165 -6.44 -10.23 -9.87
N GLN A 166 -7.22 -10.88 -9.02
CA GLN A 166 -8.17 -10.25 -8.13
C GLN A 166 -7.75 -10.39 -6.68
N GLY A 167 -7.98 -9.34 -5.92
CA GLY A 167 -7.80 -9.34 -4.48
C GLY A 167 -8.99 -8.69 -3.79
N TRP A 168 -9.02 -8.78 -2.48
CA TRP A 168 -9.97 -8.03 -1.66
C TRP A 168 -9.23 -7.36 -0.50
N LEU A 169 -9.80 -6.29 -0.01
CA LEU A 169 -9.31 -5.57 1.16
C LEU A 169 -10.49 -5.14 2.02
N ASP A 170 -10.43 -5.51 3.30
CA ASP A 170 -11.30 -4.95 4.34
C ASP A 170 -10.61 -3.76 4.96
N ILE A 171 -11.27 -2.61 5.00
CA ILE A 171 -10.81 -1.44 5.74
C ILE A 171 -11.37 -1.58 7.14
N THR A 172 -10.51 -1.89 8.09
CA THR A 172 -10.92 -2.25 9.46
C THR A 172 -10.81 -1.09 10.44
N TYR A 173 -9.97 -0.10 10.12
CA TYR A 173 -9.84 1.15 10.83
C TYR A 173 -9.60 2.29 9.85
N LEU A 174 -10.26 3.43 10.06
CA LEU A 174 -10.05 4.63 9.26
C LEU A 174 -10.32 5.88 10.12
N ASP A 175 -9.31 6.74 10.21
CA ASP A 175 -9.47 8.11 10.67
C ASP A 175 -8.82 9.09 9.66
N LYS A 176 -8.68 10.36 10.04
CA LYS A 176 -8.09 11.39 9.17
C LYS A 176 -6.63 11.14 8.78
N ASP A 177 -5.86 10.42 9.62
CA ASP A 177 -4.41 10.26 9.47
C ASP A 177 -3.97 8.79 9.34
N LEU A 178 -4.80 7.83 9.79
CA LEU A 178 -4.43 6.42 9.86
C LEU A 178 -5.50 5.55 9.21
N ARG A 179 -5.02 4.57 8.45
CA ARG A 179 -5.86 3.50 7.89
C ARG A 179 -5.24 2.14 8.17
N ILE A 180 -6.08 1.19 8.59
CA ILE A 180 -5.70 -0.22 8.71
C ILE A 180 -6.59 -1.02 7.77
N GLY A 181 -5.97 -1.92 7.02
CA GLY A 181 -6.65 -2.85 6.14
C GLY A 181 -6.18 -4.28 6.32
N ARG A 182 -7.10 -5.22 6.06
CA ARG A 182 -6.83 -6.65 6.04
C ARG A 182 -7.17 -7.19 4.65
N GLY A 183 -6.22 -7.88 4.06
CA GLY A 183 -6.37 -8.41 2.69
C GLY A 183 -6.26 -9.93 2.64
N ASN A 184 -6.13 -10.44 1.43
CA ASN A 184 -5.93 -11.86 1.17
C ASN A 184 -4.81 -12.46 2.05
N GLU A 185 -4.94 -13.74 2.37
CA GLU A 185 -3.94 -14.51 3.14
C GLU A 185 -3.68 -13.94 4.56
N GLY A 186 -4.63 -13.17 5.11
CA GLY A 186 -4.47 -12.55 6.42
C GLY A 186 -3.44 -11.43 6.45
N SER A 187 -3.09 -10.88 5.30
CA SER A 187 -2.19 -9.71 5.20
C SER A 187 -2.80 -8.50 5.89
N VAL A 188 -1.97 -7.79 6.64
CA VAL A 188 -2.33 -6.54 7.33
C VAL A 188 -1.52 -5.40 6.76
N PHE A 189 -2.15 -4.23 6.64
CA PHE A 189 -1.54 -3.00 6.14
C PHE A 189 -1.89 -1.86 7.08
N VAL A 190 -0.87 -1.16 7.57
CA VAL A 190 -1.01 0.06 8.38
C VAL A 190 -0.42 1.21 7.59
N LEU A 191 -1.25 2.21 7.26
CA LEU A 191 -0.84 3.33 6.43
C LEU A 191 -1.18 4.66 7.12
N THR A 192 -0.31 5.64 6.93
CA THR A 192 -0.57 7.03 7.32
C THR A 192 -0.89 7.87 6.10
N LYS A 193 -1.75 8.88 6.27
CA LYS A 193 -2.07 9.84 5.22
C LYS A 193 -0.92 10.84 5.06
N GLU A 194 -0.59 11.20 3.83
CA GLU A 194 0.39 12.24 3.49
C GLU A 194 -0.29 13.59 3.18
#